data_dc6f24173fcdab8882021b8ee468048a
#
_entry.id   dc6f24173fcdab8882021b8ee468048a
#
_cell.length_a   1.000
_cell.length_b   1.000
_cell.length_c   1.000
_cell.angle_alpha   90.00
_cell.angle_beta   90.00
_cell.angle_gamma   90.00
#
_symmetry.space_group_name_H-M   'P 1'
#
loop_
_entity.id
_entity.type
_entity.pdbx_description
1 polymer ?
#
loop_
_entity_poly.entity_id
_entity_poly.type
_entity_poly.pdbx_seq_one_letter_code
_entity_poly.pdbx_strand_id
1 'polypeptide(L)'
;MAVGIDSKWFRRYGTGAAPRRRLVCLPHAGGSAGFFHGWGTAFDYGVEVLATRYPGRQERLAEPGIDRIEDLADEVTAALLPFADVPLTLFGHSMGASVGYEVALRLESRHGIRLQGLFVSSRKAPHKLTPHTTYLDGDEALLEEVRGLGGTDGELLDDPDLREVVLPALRADFTAVGTYGPRTAAPVGCPIVAQVGDADPHITAEDMAAWGEVAPAGFALRVLPGNHFYLVEQRDAVVRALAAHLG
;
A
#
# COMPACT_ATOMS: atom_id res chain seq x y z
N MET A 1 24.06 -5.66 20.76
CA MET A 1 22.60 -5.41 20.76
C MET A 1 22.34 -4.37 19.69
N ALA A 2 21.71 -4.75 18.59
CA ALA A 2 21.28 -3.77 17.59
C ALA A 2 20.21 -2.91 18.26
N VAL A 3 20.48 -1.61 18.42
CA VAL A 3 19.48 -0.63 18.84
C VAL A 3 18.44 -0.64 17.71
N GLY A 4 17.25 -1.14 18.01
CA GLY A 4 16.17 -1.14 17.05
C GLY A 4 15.90 0.30 16.59
N ILE A 5 15.97 0.56 15.28
CA ILE A 5 15.61 1.86 14.72
C ILE A 5 14.15 2.08 15.08
N ASP A 6 13.89 3.01 16.01
CA ASP A 6 12.51 3.43 16.30
C ASP A 6 12.06 4.35 15.19
N SER A 7 10.93 4.01 14.57
CA SER A 7 10.37 4.78 13.47
C SER A 7 8.90 5.05 13.70
N LYS A 8 8.51 6.32 13.73
CA LYS A 8 7.10 6.68 13.77
C LYS A 8 6.33 6.25 12.50
N TRP A 9 7.06 5.99 11.39
CA TRP A 9 6.48 5.62 10.10
C TRP A 9 6.21 4.14 9.92
N PHE A 10 6.85 3.25 10.71
CA PHE A 10 6.70 1.81 10.51
C PHE A 10 6.40 1.09 11.82
N ARG A 11 5.36 0.25 11.79
CA ARG A 11 5.18 -0.82 12.75
C ARG A 11 5.97 -2.03 12.26
N ARG A 12 6.84 -2.54 13.10
CA ARG A 12 7.74 -3.63 12.75
C ARG A 12 7.17 -4.95 13.25
N TYR A 13 7.14 -5.92 12.36
CA TYR A 13 6.78 -7.30 12.69
C TYR A 13 7.91 -8.21 12.20
N GLY A 14 8.41 -9.09 13.07
CA GLY A 14 9.48 -10.00 12.72
C GLY A 14 9.96 -10.85 13.89
N THR A 15 10.88 -11.76 13.63
CA THR A 15 11.29 -12.84 14.54
C THR A 15 12.42 -12.47 15.49
N GLY A 16 12.75 -11.20 15.67
CA GLY A 16 13.80 -10.75 16.61
C GLY A 16 15.25 -10.98 16.18
N ALA A 17 15.47 -11.67 15.03
CA ALA A 17 16.80 -11.80 14.43
C ALA A 17 17.11 -10.61 13.50
N ALA A 18 18.40 -10.40 13.19
CA ALA A 18 18.78 -9.43 12.16
C ALA A 18 18.13 -9.79 10.83
N PRO A 19 17.37 -8.86 10.21
CA PRO A 19 16.69 -9.15 8.96
C PRO A 19 17.69 -9.32 7.83
N ARG A 20 17.39 -10.24 6.92
CA ARG A 20 18.11 -10.43 5.65
C ARG A 20 17.38 -9.73 4.50
N ARG A 21 16.09 -9.47 4.65
CA ARG A 21 15.19 -8.81 3.69
C ARG A 21 14.09 -8.08 4.45
N ARG A 22 13.51 -7.06 3.82
CA ARG A 22 12.34 -6.37 4.36
C ARG A 22 11.22 -6.32 3.36
N LEU A 23 10.01 -6.61 3.85
CA LEU A 23 8.75 -6.37 3.17
C LEU A 23 8.11 -5.12 3.75
N VAL A 24 7.95 -4.09 2.93
CA VAL A 24 7.25 -2.86 3.31
C VAL A 24 5.81 -2.93 2.83
N CYS A 25 4.87 -2.85 3.74
CA CYS A 25 3.44 -2.92 3.45
C CYS A 25 2.81 -1.53 3.54
N LEU A 26 2.13 -1.12 2.46
CA LEU A 26 1.52 0.19 2.28
C LEU A 26 -0.01 0.03 2.25
N PRO A 27 -0.75 0.55 3.26
CA PRO A 27 -2.19 0.38 3.37
C PRO A 27 -2.98 1.12 2.28
N HIS A 28 -4.23 0.68 2.10
CA HIS A 28 -5.28 1.35 1.35
C HIS A 28 -5.75 2.65 2.04
N ALA A 29 -6.59 3.43 1.37
CA ALA A 29 -7.23 4.63 1.94
C ALA A 29 -8.06 4.26 3.18
N GLY A 30 -7.89 4.99 4.28
CA GLY A 30 -8.48 4.67 5.58
C GLY A 30 -7.78 3.53 6.33
N GLY A 31 -6.99 2.72 5.66
CA GLY A 31 -6.30 1.59 6.26
C GLY A 31 -5.14 2.00 7.18
N SER A 32 -4.69 1.07 8.00
CA SER A 32 -3.61 1.28 8.97
C SER A 32 -2.59 0.14 8.98
N ALA A 33 -1.48 0.35 9.68
CA ALA A 33 -0.48 -0.70 9.89
C ALA A 33 -1.05 -1.98 10.52
N GLY A 34 -2.15 -1.85 11.30
CA GLY A 34 -2.85 -2.97 11.92
C GLY A 34 -3.39 -3.98 10.92
N PHE A 35 -3.75 -3.55 9.71
CA PHE A 35 -4.21 -4.43 8.64
C PHE A 35 -3.22 -5.56 8.32
N PHE A 36 -1.93 -5.30 8.48
CA PHE A 36 -0.85 -6.25 8.22
C PHE A 36 -0.36 -7.00 9.46
N HIS A 37 -1.06 -6.91 10.60
CA HIS A 37 -0.61 -7.49 11.88
C HIS A 37 -0.24 -8.99 11.75
N GLY A 38 -1.08 -9.77 11.09
CA GLY A 38 -0.85 -11.20 10.91
C GLY A 38 0.23 -11.58 9.88
N TRP A 39 0.81 -10.62 9.15
CA TRP A 39 1.79 -10.88 8.10
C TRP A 39 3.19 -11.13 8.69
N GLY A 40 3.52 -10.52 9.83
CA GLY A 40 4.86 -10.64 10.41
C GLY A 40 5.26 -12.05 10.85
N THR A 41 4.28 -12.93 11.10
CA THR A 41 4.51 -14.34 11.46
C THR A 41 4.35 -15.30 10.28
N ALA A 42 4.04 -14.78 9.10
CA ALA A 42 3.73 -15.58 7.93
C ALA A 42 4.94 -15.83 7.01
N PHE A 43 6.07 -15.21 7.31
CA PHE A 43 7.32 -15.38 6.54
C PHE A 43 8.38 -16.11 7.34
N ASP A 44 9.29 -16.76 6.60
CA ASP A 44 10.43 -17.47 7.17
C ASP A 44 11.42 -16.54 7.90
N TYR A 45 12.32 -17.18 8.64
CA TYR A 45 13.35 -16.49 9.41
C TYR A 45 14.19 -15.54 8.54
N GLY A 46 14.26 -14.29 8.93
CA GLY A 46 15.07 -13.27 8.25
C GLY A 46 14.29 -12.31 7.37
N VAL A 47 12.95 -12.44 7.27
CA VAL A 47 12.09 -11.41 6.68
C VAL A 47 11.51 -10.54 7.81
N GLU A 48 11.75 -9.23 7.74
CA GLU A 48 11.10 -8.25 8.59
C GLU A 48 10.01 -7.54 7.81
N VAL A 49 8.79 -7.47 8.38
CA VAL A 49 7.67 -6.72 7.80
C VAL A 49 7.61 -5.34 8.43
N LEU A 50 7.64 -4.31 7.59
CA LEU A 50 7.48 -2.91 7.93
C LEU A 50 6.10 -2.44 7.46
N ALA A 51 5.11 -2.42 8.34
CA ALA A 51 3.78 -1.90 8.00
C ALA A 51 3.73 -0.39 8.21
N THR A 52 3.42 0.36 7.13
CA THR A 52 3.44 1.82 7.13
C THR A 52 2.33 2.38 8.01
N ARG A 53 2.69 3.35 8.87
CA ARG A 53 1.80 4.13 9.73
C ARG A 53 1.60 5.52 9.12
N TYR A 54 0.53 5.71 8.37
CA TYR A 54 0.17 7.03 7.85
C TYR A 54 -0.29 7.97 8.98
N PRO A 55 -0.09 9.30 8.88
CA PRO A 55 -0.58 10.25 9.85
C PRO A 55 -2.13 10.30 9.88
N GLY A 56 -2.68 10.90 10.93
CA GLY A 56 -4.12 11.05 11.10
C GLY A 56 -4.85 9.82 11.65
N ARG A 57 -4.13 8.75 12.07
CA ARG A 57 -4.75 7.51 12.57
C ARG A 57 -3.88 6.79 13.58
N GLN A 58 -4.54 5.97 14.43
CA GLN A 58 -3.90 5.16 15.47
C GLN A 58 -2.93 6.01 16.34
N GLU A 59 -1.67 5.60 16.47
CA GLU A 59 -0.66 6.30 17.26
C GLU A 59 -0.30 7.69 16.73
N ARG A 60 -0.73 8.01 15.50
CA ARG A 60 -0.49 9.30 14.83
C ARG A 60 -1.78 10.11 14.64
N LEU A 61 -2.82 9.81 15.42
CA LEU A 61 -4.16 10.43 15.30
C LEU A 61 -4.11 11.98 15.40
N ALA A 62 -3.23 12.51 16.23
CA ALA A 62 -3.08 13.96 16.41
C ALA A 62 -2.32 14.67 15.27
N GLU A 63 -1.72 13.92 14.34
CA GLU A 63 -1.04 14.50 13.19
C GLU A 63 -2.05 14.73 12.04
N PRO A 64 -1.94 15.84 11.29
CA PRO A 64 -2.79 16.03 10.11
C PRO A 64 -2.53 14.94 9.07
N GLY A 65 -3.58 14.49 8.39
CA GLY A 65 -3.46 13.60 7.23
C GLY A 65 -2.69 14.28 6.09
N ILE A 66 -2.04 13.48 5.26
CA ILE A 66 -1.38 13.97 4.03
C ILE A 66 -2.31 13.64 2.85
N ASP A 67 -2.70 14.68 2.12
CA ASP A 67 -3.73 14.62 1.08
C ASP A 67 -3.17 14.59 -0.35
N ARG A 68 -1.88 14.20 -0.50
CA ARG A 68 -1.21 14.00 -1.78
C ARG A 68 -0.35 12.74 -1.76
N ILE A 69 -0.48 11.90 -2.79
CA ILE A 69 0.32 10.67 -2.93
C ILE A 69 1.81 10.99 -3.01
N GLU A 70 2.17 12.06 -3.72
CA GLU A 70 3.58 12.47 -3.89
C GLU A 70 4.23 12.83 -2.54
N ASP A 71 3.51 13.56 -1.69
CA ASP A 71 4.00 14.00 -0.38
C ASP A 71 4.08 12.81 0.59
N LEU A 72 3.08 11.89 0.56
CA LEU A 72 3.16 10.61 1.27
C LEU A 72 4.38 9.81 0.84
N ALA A 73 4.64 9.75 -0.46
CA ALA A 73 5.78 9.01 -0.99
C ALA A 73 7.12 9.65 -0.62
N ASP A 74 7.21 10.98 -0.57
CA ASP A 74 8.42 11.68 -0.11
C ASP A 74 8.73 11.32 1.35
N GLU A 75 7.73 11.40 2.23
CA GLU A 75 7.88 11.08 3.66
C GLU A 75 8.22 9.59 3.89
N VAL A 76 7.51 8.68 3.21
CA VAL A 76 7.77 7.23 3.31
C VAL A 76 9.18 6.92 2.79
N THR A 77 9.60 7.53 1.67
CA THR A 77 10.94 7.34 1.12
C THR A 77 12.01 7.76 2.13
N ALA A 78 11.90 8.97 2.69
CA ALA A 78 12.83 9.45 3.69
C ALA A 78 12.90 8.53 4.93
N ALA A 79 11.75 8.04 5.39
CA ALA A 79 11.65 7.12 6.52
C ALA A 79 12.23 5.73 6.22
N LEU A 80 12.28 5.30 4.93
CA LEU A 80 12.82 4.00 4.54
C LEU A 80 14.35 3.98 4.44
N LEU A 81 15.02 5.11 4.24
CA LEU A 81 16.48 5.15 4.03
C LEU A 81 17.27 4.40 5.12
N PRO A 82 16.95 4.54 6.43
CA PRO A 82 17.65 3.80 7.47
C PRO A 82 17.43 2.27 7.42
N PHE A 83 16.45 1.81 6.66
CA PHE A 83 16.08 0.39 6.51
C PHE A 83 16.55 -0.22 5.19
N ALA A 84 17.26 0.55 4.36
CA ALA A 84 17.76 0.09 3.07
C ALA A 84 19.13 -0.61 3.14
N ASP A 85 19.54 -1.04 4.33
CA ASP A 85 20.74 -1.84 4.60
C ASP A 85 20.62 -3.30 4.13
N VAL A 86 19.41 -3.76 3.85
CA VAL A 86 19.07 -5.05 3.24
C VAL A 86 18.08 -4.87 2.09
N PRO A 87 17.93 -5.84 1.17
CA PRO A 87 16.99 -5.75 0.05
C PRO A 87 15.56 -5.45 0.51
N LEU A 88 14.90 -4.50 -0.18
CA LEU A 88 13.53 -4.08 0.06
C LEU A 88 12.58 -4.61 -1.02
N THR A 89 11.44 -5.13 -0.60
CA THR A 89 10.26 -5.40 -1.45
C THR A 89 9.10 -4.55 -0.93
N LEU A 90 8.37 -3.89 -1.82
CA LEU A 90 7.17 -3.15 -1.46
C LEU A 90 5.91 -3.95 -1.83
N PHE A 91 4.92 -3.92 -0.96
CA PHE A 91 3.55 -4.36 -1.23
C PHE A 91 2.61 -3.20 -0.95
N GLY A 92 1.87 -2.74 -1.95
CA GLY A 92 0.86 -1.71 -1.80
C GLY A 92 -0.51 -2.19 -2.25
N HIS A 93 -1.55 -1.93 -1.44
CA HIS A 93 -2.92 -2.24 -1.79
C HIS A 93 -3.70 -0.94 -2.04
N SER A 94 -4.45 -0.87 -3.14
CA SER A 94 -5.27 0.29 -3.51
C SER A 94 -4.44 1.60 -3.50
N MET A 95 -4.76 2.60 -2.68
CA MET A 95 -3.94 3.80 -2.48
C MET A 95 -2.46 3.46 -2.25
N GLY A 96 -2.19 2.45 -1.42
CA GLY A 96 -0.84 2.01 -1.12
C GLY A 96 -0.04 1.54 -2.33
N ALA A 97 -0.69 1.05 -3.41
CA ALA A 97 -0.02 0.72 -4.66
C ALA A 97 0.50 1.97 -5.39
N SER A 98 -0.27 3.06 -5.40
CA SER A 98 0.17 4.35 -5.93
C SER A 98 1.34 4.92 -5.12
N VAL A 99 1.24 4.88 -3.78
CA VAL A 99 2.34 5.31 -2.90
C VAL A 99 3.58 4.45 -3.13
N GLY A 100 3.43 3.11 -3.23
CA GLY A 100 4.55 2.18 -3.46
C GLY A 100 5.27 2.44 -4.78
N TYR A 101 4.53 2.74 -5.84
CA TYR A 101 5.11 3.10 -7.13
C TYR A 101 5.92 4.40 -7.03
N GLU A 102 5.38 5.44 -6.43
CA GLU A 102 6.06 6.72 -6.24
C GLU A 102 7.30 6.60 -5.33
N VAL A 103 7.24 5.75 -4.29
CA VAL A 103 8.39 5.42 -3.44
C VAL A 103 9.47 4.69 -4.24
N ALA A 104 9.09 3.72 -5.09
CA ALA A 104 10.04 2.99 -5.93
C ALA A 104 10.82 3.94 -6.85
N LEU A 105 10.13 4.86 -7.53
CA LEU A 105 10.75 5.88 -8.37
C LEU A 105 11.73 6.77 -7.61
N ARG A 106 11.37 7.20 -6.38
CA ARG A 106 12.22 8.06 -5.55
C ARG A 106 13.45 7.35 -5.03
N LEU A 107 13.28 6.13 -4.53
CA LEU A 107 14.42 5.31 -4.07
C LEU A 107 15.43 5.10 -5.20
N GLU A 108 14.96 4.79 -6.41
CA GLU A 108 15.83 4.56 -7.56
C GLU A 108 16.47 5.87 -8.05
N SER A 109 15.66 6.92 -8.32
CA SER A 109 16.15 8.13 -8.97
C SER A 109 16.95 9.06 -8.07
N ARG A 110 16.61 9.14 -6.77
CA ARG A 110 17.25 10.07 -5.84
C ARG A 110 18.31 9.42 -4.96
N HIS A 111 18.22 8.10 -4.73
CA HIS A 111 19.09 7.41 -3.78
C HIS A 111 19.86 6.22 -4.39
N GLY A 112 19.62 5.89 -5.66
CA GLY A 112 20.26 4.75 -6.33
C GLY A 112 19.89 3.39 -5.72
N ILE A 113 18.81 3.33 -4.91
CA ILE A 113 18.34 2.12 -4.25
C ILE A 113 17.31 1.44 -5.15
N ARG A 114 17.64 0.24 -5.64
CA ARG A 114 16.73 -0.58 -6.43
C ARG A 114 16.03 -1.59 -5.53
N LEU A 115 14.70 -1.64 -5.65
CA LEU A 115 13.89 -2.65 -4.96
C LEU A 115 14.13 -4.04 -5.52
N GLN A 116 13.93 -5.07 -4.69
CA GLN A 116 13.88 -6.46 -5.13
C GLN A 116 12.60 -6.74 -5.93
N GLY A 117 11.48 -6.08 -5.58
CA GLY A 117 10.22 -6.16 -6.28
C GLY A 117 9.20 -5.16 -5.77
N LEU A 118 8.20 -4.87 -6.61
CA LEU A 118 7.04 -4.06 -6.30
C LEU A 118 5.78 -4.90 -6.54
N PHE A 119 5.02 -5.16 -5.49
CA PHE A 119 3.70 -5.77 -5.55
C PHE A 119 2.63 -4.70 -5.50
N VAL A 120 1.78 -4.65 -6.53
CA VAL A 120 0.68 -3.70 -6.66
C VAL A 120 -0.65 -4.47 -6.65
N SER A 121 -1.54 -4.09 -5.75
CA SER A 121 -2.79 -4.78 -5.50
C SER A 121 -3.99 -3.84 -5.70
N SER A 122 -4.94 -4.25 -6.56
CA SER A 122 -6.22 -3.55 -6.81
C SER A 122 -6.08 -2.04 -7.06
N ARG A 123 -5.21 -1.67 -8.01
CA ARG A 123 -5.02 -0.27 -8.43
C ARG A 123 -4.59 -0.20 -9.87
N LYS A 124 -5.25 0.64 -10.69
CA LYS A 124 -4.84 0.91 -12.07
C LYS A 124 -3.42 1.46 -12.13
N ALA A 125 -2.70 1.13 -13.20
CA ALA A 125 -1.39 1.71 -13.46
C ALA A 125 -1.48 3.25 -13.59
N PRO A 126 -0.43 4.01 -13.22
CA PRO A 126 -0.49 5.48 -13.14
C PRO A 126 -0.98 6.20 -14.39
N HIS A 127 -0.68 5.66 -15.58
CA HIS A 127 -1.11 6.23 -16.87
C HIS A 127 -2.52 5.80 -17.31
N LYS A 128 -3.14 4.86 -16.57
CA LYS A 128 -4.52 4.39 -16.80
C LYS A 128 -5.49 4.89 -15.73
N LEU A 129 -5.03 5.70 -14.79
CA LEU A 129 -5.90 6.30 -13.79
C LEU A 129 -6.93 7.19 -14.45
N THR A 130 -8.15 7.16 -13.91
CA THR A 130 -9.22 8.07 -14.27
C THR A 130 -9.43 9.08 -13.16
N PRO A 131 -9.84 10.31 -13.44
CA PRO A 131 -10.20 11.27 -12.40
C PRO A 131 -11.24 10.67 -11.46
N HIS A 132 -11.04 10.85 -10.18
CA HIS A 132 -11.91 10.36 -9.12
C HIS A 132 -12.29 11.55 -8.23
N THR A 133 -13.58 11.86 -8.11
CA THR A 133 -14.06 13.11 -7.52
C THR A 133 -14.89 12.92 -6.26
N THR A 134 -15.11 11.70 -5.78
CA THR A 134 -15.93 11.42 -4.58
C THR A 134 -15.48 12.22 -3.35
N TYR A 135 -14.20 12.56 -3.25
CA TYR A 135 -13.69 13.41 -2.16
C TYR A 135 -14.29 14.84 -2.16
N LEU A 136 -14.92 15.28 -3.27
CA LEU A 136 -15.61 16.57 -3.39
C LEU A 136 -17.09 16.48 -2.98
N ASP A 137 -17.67 15.28 -2.92
CA ASP A 137 -19.10 15.07 -2.74
C ASP A 137 -19.52 14.97 -1.25
N GLY A 138 -18.57 15.16 -0.33
CA GLY A 138 -18.79 15.18 1.10
C GLY A 138 -18.67 13.81 1.76
N ASP A 139 -18.89 13.78 3.09
CA ASP A 139 -18.60 12.63 3.94
C ASP A 139 -19.46 11.40 3.63
N GLU A 140 -20.75 11.61 3.37
CA GLU A 140 -21.66 10.48 3.10
C GLU A 140 -21.26 9.75 1.82
N ALA A 141 -20.83 10.47 0.78
CA ALA A 141 -20.33 9.86 -0.45
C ALA A 141 -19.04 9.06 -0.21
N LEU A 142 -18.12 9.58 0.62
CA LEU A 142 -16.91 8.85 1.02
C LEU A 142 -17.25 7.57 1.79
N LEU A 143 -18.20 7.63 2.71
CA LEU A 143 -18.63 6.48 3.51
C LEU A 143 -19.31 5.42 2.64
N GLU A 144 -20.14 5.84 1.68
CA GLU A 144 -20.78 4.93 0.73
C GLU A 144 -19.74 4.24 -0.15
N GLU A 145 -18.73 4.96 -0.60
CA GLU A 145 -17.64 4.37 -1.38
C GLU A 145 -16.85 3.34 -0.58
N VAL A 146 -16.48 3.64 0.67
CA VAL A 146 -15.79 2.69 1.56
C VAL A 146 -16.63 1.42 1.76
N ARG A 147 -17.94 1.55 1.97
CA ARG A 147 -18.86 0.40 2.07
C ARG A 147 -18.91 -0.39 0.76
N GLY A 148 -18.96 0.30 -0.37
CA GLY A 148 -19.00 -0.32 -1.71
C GLY A 148 -17.77 -1.15 -2.05
N LEU A 149 -16.60 -0.82 -1.48
CA LEU A 149 -15.38 -1.59 -1.64
C LEU A 149 -15.41 -2.94 -0.90
N GLY A 150 -16.34 -3.13 0.07
CA GLY A 150 -16.53 -4.42 0.77
C GLY A 150 -15.49 -4.71 1.86
N GLY A 151 -14.85 -3.67 2.40
CA GLY A 151 -13.94 -3.82 3.56
C GLY A 151 -14.69 -4.01 4.87
N THR A 152 -14.05 -4.67 5.83
CA THR A 152 -14.62 -4.95 7.18
C THR A 152 -14.90 -3.67 7.97
N ASP A 153 -14.29 -2.56 7.60
CA ASP A 153 -14.39 -1.28 8.31
C ASP A 153 -15.73 -0.57 8.06
N GLY A 154 -16.54 -1.02 7.09
CA GLY A 154 -17.84 -0.43 6.80
C GLY A 154 -18.82 -0.42 7.98
N GLU A 155 -18.82 -1.48 8.79
CA GLU A 155 -19.68 -1.58 9.98
C GLU A 155 -19.24 -0.64 11.12
N LEU A 156 -17.93 -0.38 11.25
CA LEU A 156 -17.39 0.56 12.23
C LEU A 156 -17.80 2.02 11.95
N LEU A 157 -18.15 2.31 10.70
CA LEU A 157 -18.57 3.64 10.26
C LEU A 157 -20.03 3.95 10.60
N ASP A 158 -20.78 3.01 11.16
CA ASP A 158 -22.16 3.23 11.63
C ASP A 158 -22.19 3.87 13.04
N ASP A 159 -21.09 3.79 13.79
CA ASP A 159 -20.93 4.48 15.08
C ASP A 159 -20.52 5.94 14.85
N PRO A 160 -21.35 6.95 15.28
CA PRO A 160 -21.06 8.36 15.07
C PRO A 160 -19.74 8.83 15.71
N ASP A 161 -19.38 8.31 16.88
CA ASP A 161 -18.17 8.71 17.60
C ASP A 161 -16.92 8.19 16.86
N LEU A 162 -16.99 6.98 16.33
CA LEU A 162 -15.92 6.42 15.50
C LEU A 162 -15.79 7.15 14.16
N ARG A 163 -16.93 7.56 13.56
CA ARG A 163 -16.91 8.36 12.32
C ARG A 163 -16.13 9.65 12.49
N GLU A 164 -16.37 10.41 13.57
CA GLU A 164 -15.65 11.66 13.82
C GLU A 164 -14.12 11.45 13.90
N VAL A 165 -13.70 10.31 14.44
CA VAL A 165 -12.28 9.98 14.57
C VAL A 165 -11.65 9.58 13.23
N VAL A 166 -12.38 8.84 12.37
CA VAL A 166 -11.79 8.28 11.13
C VAL A 166 -11.95 9.19 9.92
N LEU A 167 -12.99 10.02 9.88
CA LEU A 167 -13.31 10.89 8.74
C LEU A 167 -12.15 11.82 8.32
N PRO A 168 -11.41 12.48 9.23
CA PRO A 168 -10.30 13.33 8.81
C PRO A 168 -9.24 12.59 8.00
N ALA A 169 -8.91 11.35 8.41
CA ALA A 169 -7.95 10.52 7.69
C ALA A 169 -8.52 10.03 6.35
N LEU A 170 -9.79 9.63 6.32
CA LEU A 170 -10.48 9.24 5.08
C LEU A 170 -10.51 10.39 4.07
N ARG A 171 -10.89 11.60 4.49
CA ARG A 171 -10.88 12.77 3.60
C ARG A 171 -9.50 13.04 3.00
N ALA A 172 -8.44 13.00 3.81
CA ALA A 172 -7.09 13.20 3.34
C ALA A 172 -6.69 12.12 2.31
N ASP A 173 -6.95 10.85 2.62
CA ASP A 173 -6.59 9.73 1.75
C ASP A 173 -7.37 9.76 0.42
N PHE A 174 -8.68 10.01 0.45
CA PHE A 174 -9.50 10.09 -0.77
C PHE A 174 -9.17 11.34 -1.59
N THR A 175 -8.79 12.45 -0.95
CA THR A 175 -8.22 13.62 -1.66
C THR A 175 -6.91 13.24 -2.35
N ALA A 176 -6.01 12.54 -1.64
CA ALA A 176 -4.75 12.06 -2.23
C ALA A 176 -5.00 11.13 -3.43
N VAL A 177 -5.94 10.20 -3.30
CA VAL A 177 -6.33 9.28 -4.39
C VAL A 177 -6.93 10.03 -5.57
N GLY A 178 -7.85 10.96 -5.32
CA GLY A 178 -8.60 11.70 -6.35
C GLY A 178 -7.74 12.70 -7.11
N THR A 179 -6.83 13.37 -6.41
CA THR A 179 -5.89 14.34 -7.02
C THR A 179 -4.71 13.67 -7.73
N TYR A 180 -4.42 12.40 -7.43
CA TYR A 180 -3.41 11.61 -8.12
C TYR A 180 -3.99 11.09 -9.45
N GLY A 181 -4.10 11.97 -10.42
CA GLY A 181 -4.69 11.71 -11.73
C GLY A 181 -3.74 10.98 -12.70
N PRO A 182 -4.22 10.74 -13.93
CA PRO A 182 -3.43 10.11 -14.98
C PRO A 182 -2.19 10.96 -15.28
N ARG A 183 -1.06 10.29 -15.46
CA ARG A 183 0.25 10.92 -15.70
C ARG A 183 1.09 10.08 -16.65
N THR A 184 2.12 10.69 -17.24
CA THR A 184 3.15 9.92 -17.92
C THR A 184 3.82 9.03 -16.90
N ALA A 185 3.67 7.71 -17.07
CA ALA A 185 4.26 6.76 -16.15
C ALA A 185 5.72 6.49 -16.51
N ALA A 186 6.61 6.64 -15.53
CA ALA A 186 8.01 6.26 -15.67
C ALA A 186 8.17 4.76 -15.38
N PRO A 187 9.10 4.07 -16.07
CA PRO A 187 9.42 2.68 -15.74
C PRO A 187 10.11 2.59 -14.37
N VAL A 188 9.86 1.51 -13.65
CA VAL A 188 10.60 1.15 -12.42
C VAL A 188 11.60 0.04 -12.71
N GLY A 189 12.79 0.13 -12.11
CA GLY A 189 13.91 -0.79 -12.38
C GLY A 189 13.80 -2.16 -11.70
N CYS A 190 12.69 -2.43 -10.98
CA CYS A 190 12.45 -3.74 -10.35
C CYS A 190 11.29 -4.49 -11.02
N PRO A 191 11.18 -5.82 -10.83
CA PRO A 191 10.01 -6.57 -11.26
C PRO A 191 8.74 -6.08 -10.57
N ILE A 192 7.61 -6.07 -11.32
CA ILE A 192 6.28 -5.78 -10.78
C ILE A 192 5.43 -7.04 -10.79
N VAL A 193 4.77 -7.31 -9.65
CA VAL A 193 3.72 -8.33 -9.54
C VAL A 193 2.40 -7.61 -9.26
N ALA A 194 1.50 -7.64 -10.24
CA ALA A 194 0.17 -7.07 -10.12
C ALA A 194 -0.82 -8.14 -9.61
N GLN A 195 -1.69 -7.77 -8.69
CA GLN A 195 -2.67 -8.68 -8.10
C GLN A 195 -4.05 -8.02 -8.01
N VAL A 196 -5.12 -8.80 -8.25
CA VAL A 196 -6.51 -8.29 -8.19
C VAL A 196 -7.48 -9.42 -7.86
N GLY A 197 -8.60 -9.08 -7.23
CA GLY A 197 -9.74 -9.96 -7.06
C GLY A 197 -10.53 -10.10 -8.38
N ASP A 198 -11.02 -11.30 -8.68
CA ASP A 198 -11.81 -11.57 -9.90
C ASP A 198 -13.20 -10.92 -9.87
N ALA A 199 -13.67 -10.52 -8.70
CA ALA A 199 -14.93 -9.81 -8.45
C ALA A 199 -14.70 -8.39 -7.90
N ASP A 200 -13.52 -7.77 -8.12
CA ASP A 200 -13.27 -6.37 -7.76
C ASP A 200 -14.20 -5.45 -8.59
N PRO A 201 -15.07 -4.65 -7.96
CA PRO A 201 -16.07 -3.86 -8.69
C PRO A 201 -15.47 -2.69 -9.48
N HIS A 202 -14.21 -2.31 -9.22
CA HIS A 202 -13.60 -1.11 -9.77
C HIS A 202 -12.33 -1.37 -10.60
N ILE A 203 -11.66 -2.49 -10.35
CA ILE A 203 -10.36 -2.81 -10.96
C ILE A 203 -10.44 -4.18 -11.63
N THR A 204 -10.22 -4.20 -12.92
CA THR A 204 -10.22 -5.43 -13.71
C THR A 204 -8.81 -6.02 -13.87
N ALA A 205 -8.72 -7.28 -14.28
CA ALA A 205 -7.44 -7.90 -14.65
C ALA A 205 -6.76 -7.15 -15.81
N GLU A 206 -7.53 -6.57 -16.74
CA GLU A 206 -7.00 -5.76 -17.86
C GLU A 206 -6.39 -4.44 -17.33
N ASP A 207 -7.05 -3.77 -16.39
CA ASP A 207 -6.50 -2.58 -15.73
C ASP A 207 -5.15 -2.89 -15.05
N MET A 208 -5.04 -4.08 -14.43
CA MET A 208 -3.81 -4.50 -13.76
C MET A 208 -2.73 -4.94 -14.76
N ALA A 209 -3.09 -5.47 -15.91
CA ALA A 209 -2.12 -5.85 -16.96
C ALA A 209 -1.32 -4.64 -17.47
N ALA A 210 -1.89 -3.43 -17.44
CA ALA A 210 -1.22 -2.21 -17.84
C ALA A 210 0.02 -1.86 -16.98
N TRP A 211 0.18 -2.43 -15.79
CA TRP A 211 1.41 -2.29 -15.02
C TRP A 211 2.64 -2.90 -15.72
N GLY A 212 2.42 -3.85 -16.66
CA GLY A 212 3.49 -4.39 -17.49
C GLY A 212 4.16 -3.34 -18.37
N GLU A 213 3.47 -2.26 -18.75
CA GLU A 213 4.01 -1.18 -19.57
C GLU A 213 5.12 -0.37 -18.86
N VAL A 214 5.15 -0.43 -17.52
CA VAL A 214 6.14 0.28 -16.68
C VAL A 214 7.09 -0.66 -15.93
N ALA A 215 7.10 -1.95 -16.28
CA ALA A 215 7.86 -3.01 -15.62
C ALA A 215 8.92 -3.66 -16.55
N PRO A 216 9.93 -2.93 -17.04
CA PRO A 216 10.93 -3.48 -17.97
C PRO A 216 11.79 -4.59 -17.35
N ALA A 217 11.88 -4.65 -16.02
CA ALA A 217 12.64 -5.68 -15.31
C ALA A 217 11.87 -7.00 -15.12
N GLY A 218 10.60 -7.05 -15.51
CA GLY A 218 9.74 -8.22 -15.42
C GLY A 218 8.35 -7.90 -14.88
N PHE A 219 7.35 -8.63 -15.35
CA PHE A 219 5.96 -8.45 -14.97
C PHE A 219 5.26 -9.79 -14.77
N ALA A 220 4.42 -9.86 -13.75
CA ALA A 220 3.49 -10.96 -13.55
C ALA A 220 2.13 -10.44 -13.09
N LEU A 221 1.05 -11.04 -13.60
CA LEU A 221 -0.32 -10.77 -13.16
C LEU A 221 -0.89 -11.98 -12.44
N ARG A 222 -1.56 -11.74 -11.32
CA ARG A 222 -2.27 -12.74 -10.55
C ARG A 222 -3.71 -12.29 -10.32
N VAL A 223 -4.65 -13.13 -10.69
CA VAL A 223 -6.08 -12.94 -10.39
C VAL A 223 -6.45 -13.95 -9.32
N LEU A 224 -7.06 -13.49 -8.26
CA LEU A 224 -7.44 -14.30 -7.09
C LEU A 224 -8.95 -14.18 -6.86
N PRO A 225 -9.61 -15.19 -6.29
CA PRO A 225 -11.04 -15.09 -5.98
C PRO A 225 -11.30 -13.98 -4.95
N GLY A 226 -12.34 -13.17 -5.19
CA GLY A 226 -12.82 -12.17 -4.23
C GLY A 226 -12.95 -10.76 -4.78
N ASN A 227 -13.40 -9.84 -3.93
CA ASN A 227 -13.66 -8.43 -4.23
C ASN A 227 -12.39 -7.56 -4.13
N HIS A 228 -12.56 -6.24 -3.94
CA HIS A 228 -11.46 -5.31 -3.75
C HIS A 228 -10.52 -5.73 -2.61
N PHE A 229 -11.07 -6.26 -1.52
CA PHE A 229 -10.33 -6.75 -0.36
C PHE A 229 -10.07 -8.27 -0.38
N TYR A 230 -9.98 -8.88 -1.57
CA TYR A 230 -9.66 -10.31 -1.74
C TYR A 230 -8.48 -10.78 -0.88
N LEU A 231 -7.52 -9.90 -0.60
CA LEU A 231 -6.31 -10.22 0.17
C LEU A 231 -6.60 -10.54 1.65
N VAL A 232 -7.81 -10.29 2.15
CA VAL A 232 -8.24 -10.72 3.49
C VAL A 232 -8.53 -12.22 3.47
N GLU A 233 -9.41 -12.67 2.57
CA GLU A 233 -9.79 -14.08 2.43
C GLU A 233 -8.66 -14.91 1.78
N GLN A 234 -7.96 -14.33 0.80
CA GLN A 234 -6.86 -14.97 0.07
C GLN A 234 -5.48 -14.67 0.68
N ARG A 235 -5.43 -14.27 1.96
CA ARG A 235 -4.19 -13.87 2.65
C ARG A 235 -3.05 -14.86 2.43
N ASP A 236 -3.31 -16.15 2.60
CA ASP A 236 -2.29 -17.17 2.48
C ASP A 236 -1.74 -17.31 1.05
N ALA A 237 -2.57 -17.09 0.03
CA ALA A 237 -2.15 -17.10 -1.37
C ALA A 237 -1.27 -15.87 -1.69
N VAL A 238 -1.63 -14.70 -1.16
CA VAL A 238 -0.84 -13.46 -1.29
C VAL A 238 0.50 -13.61 -0.59
N VAL A 239 0.50 -14.10 0.65
CA VAL A 239 1.72 -14.31 1.45
C VAL A 239 2.65 -15.33 0.78
N ARG A 240 2.12 -16.45 0.26
CA ARG A 240 2.94 -17.43 -0.49
C ARG A 240 3.59 -16.81 -1.73
N ALA A 241 2.88 -15.93 -2.44
CA ALA A 241 3.45 -15.24 -3.61
C ALA A 241 4.60 -14.31 -3.21
N LEU A 242 4.42 -13.56 -2.12
CA LEU A 242 5.45 -12.71 -1.55
C LEU A 242 6.64 -13.53 -1.05
N ALA A 243 6.39 -14.63 -0.32
CA ALA A 243 7.44 -15.51 0.19
C ALA A 243 8.28 -16.11 -0.94
N ALA A 244 7.65 -16.57 -2.02
CA ALA A 244 8.35 -17.10 -3.20
C ALA A 244 9.24 -16.05 -3.89
N HIS A 245 8.88 -14.78 -3.80
CA HIS A 245 9.68 -13.68 -4.35
C HIS A 245 10.81 -13.26 -3.40
N LEU A 246 10.54 -13.33 -2.10
CA LEU A 246 11.52 -13.00 -1.05
C LEU A 246 12.57 -14.13 -0.88
N GLY A 247 12.29 -15.35 -1.24
CA GLY A 247 13.03 -16.60 -1.39
C GLY A 247 14.39 -16.84 -0.85
#